data_a68e889939f226233e1b1f33f8fcea3c
#
_entry.id   a68e889939f226233e1b1f33f8fcea3c
#
_cell.length_a   1.000
_cell.length_b   1.000
_cell.length_c   1.000
_cell.angle_alpha   90.00
_cell.angle_beta   90.00
_cell.angle_gamma   90.00
#
_symmetry.space_group_name_H-M   'P 1'
#
loop_
_entity.id
_entity.type
_entity.pdbx_description
1 polymer ?
#
loop_
_entity_poly.entity_id
_entity_poly.type
_entity_poly.pdbx_seq_one_letter_code
_entity_poly.pdbx_strand_id
1 'polypeptide(L)'
;MLSLIPIPKKSCENKGTYTLPAEIKIKSDFDLPLLEGKAEFCDDAPIVIEKDEALNKEGYTLCVTPDGIRITAAAKIGAYYALQSIRKLGKTDLGKKEIPCCVIEDEPRFAYRGISLDVSRHFFDVDEVKRFLDNAFMQKLNVFHWHLTDDQGWRIEIKKYPLLTEVGSKRAFTQVGGWGSIKIINKPYGGYYTQEQIKEVVAYAKERGITVIPEIDFPAHAAAAIASYNYLACREIKSDVHGFFGGKYPTVVMKNLHWNRTVCCGKDSTFEFIFNVLDEVCELFDAPYIHMGGDEAPRDEWKECPNCKKVMADNGLKIEELQGWFTNKINAYLKTKGKKLIGWNEILKSSNLDTDDKNIVVQYWTPQRDKNAEKYVNAGGSMIMSNHQSFYFDMPYAQYCLKNTYDYRPEKFGVNSENVKNVLGIEGELWTEWIPDRTKLDMMAFPRILALSEVAWSPESNLDYDSFKMRMDDEKPVLDKLGINYAVDKVSMPKGLFHKGKIRKNFSKGNTYLEVELNKEYKSKGER
;
A
#
# COMPACT_ATOMS: atom_id res chain seq x y z
N MET A 1 3.94 30.68 -7.81
CA MET A 1 3.22 29.51 -7.22
C MET A 1 4.28 28.58 -6.64
N LEU A 2 4.12 28.19 -5.38
CA LEU A 2 5.08 27.29 -4.71
C LEU A 2 5.11 25.91 -5.39
N SER A 3 6.33 25.39 -5.61
CA SER A 3 6.53 24.08 -6.22
C SER A 3 6.53 23.00 -5.14
N LEU A 4 5.33 22.54 -4.75
CA LEU A 4 5.11 21.50 -3.76
C LEU A 4 4.20 20.38 -4.29
N ILE A 5 4.56 19.14 -4.02
CA ILE A 5 3.72 17.95 -4.13
C ILE A 5 3.72 17.25 -2.76
N PRO A 6 2.53 17.04 -2.16
CA PRO A 6 1.21 17.50 -2.56
C PRO A 6 1.04 19.04 -2.47
N ILE A 7 0.16 19.60 -3.31
CA ILE A 7 -0.16 21.02 -3.25
C ILE A 7 -0.93 21.32 -1.95
N PRO A 8 -0.52 22.36 -1.18
CA PRO A 8 -1.16 22.69 0.08
C PRO A 8 -2.63 23.15 -0.09
N LYS A 9 -3.40 23.04 0.99
CA LYS A 9 -4.78 23.55 1.08
C LYS A 9 -4.85 25.04 0.74
N LYS A 10 -3.95 25.83 1.33
CA LYS A 10 -3.77 27.26 1.00
C LYS A 10 -2.29 27.61 1.04
N SER A 11 -1.85 28.44 0.12
CA SER A 11 -0.49 28.96 0.14
C SER A 11 -0.41 30.35 -0.50
N CYS A 12 0.48 31.17 0.05
CA CYS A 12 0.82 32.48 -0.49
C CYS A 12 2.34 32.62 -0.50
N GLU A 13 2.90 32.91 -1.68
CA GLU A 13 4.31 33.21 -1.85
C GLU A 13 4.58 34.68 -1.60
N ASN A 14 5.56 35.00 -0.79
CA ASN A 14 5.97 36.35 -0.44
C ASN A 14 7.33 36.69 -1.07
N LYS A 15 7.71 37.98 -1.07
CA LYS A 15 9.04 38.38 -1.54
C LYS A 15 10.11 38.00 -0.53
N GLY A 16 11.26 37.54 -1.03
CA GLY A 16 12.44 37.21 -0.23
C GLY A 16 12.64 35.71 -0.05
N THR A 17 13.73 35.38 0.60
CA THR A 17 14.13 34.01 0.94
C THR A 17 14.67 33.98 2.36
N TYR A 18 14.52 32.83 3.03
CA TYR A 18 15.23 32.49 4.24
C TYR A 18 16.39 31.57 3.88
N THR A 19 17.59 31.92 4.33
CA THR A 19 18.79 31.06 4.11
C THR A 19 19.00 30.16 5.31
N LEU A 20 18.88 28.85 5.12
CA LEU A 20 19.19 27.86 6.16
C LEU A 20 20.65 28.00 6.62
N PRO A 21 20.90 28.17 7.92
CA PRO A 21 22.24 28.20 8.45
C PRO A 21 22.94 26.84 8.32
N ALA A 22 24.29 26.82 8.51
CA ALA A 22 25.05 25.57 8.51
C ALA A 22 24.67 24.69 9.73
N GLU A 23 24.44 25.30 10.87
CA GLU A 23 23.96 24.68 12.09
C GLU A 23 22.48 25.06 12.27
N ILE A 24 21.60 24.06 12.15
CA ILE A 24 20.16 24.28 12.28
C ILE A 24 19.80 24.32 13.75
N LYS A 25 19.22 25.46 14.18
CA LYS A 25 18.69 25.63 15.53
C LYS A 25 17.18 25.69 15.53
N ILE A 26 16.56 24.92 16.44
CA ILE A 26 15.10 24.76 16.52
C ILE A 26 14.65 24.94 17.98
N LYS A 27 13.61 25.75 18.17
CA LYS A 27 12.78 25.74 19.39
C LYS A 27 11.52 24.94 19.08
N SER A 28 11.17 23.97 19.92
CA SER A 28 10.01 23.10 19.65
C SER A 28 9.27 22.73 20.92
N ASP A 29 7.93 22.79 20.85
CA ASP A 29 7.03 22.23 21.87
C ASP A 29 6.89 20.71 21.75
N PHE A 30 7.43 20.09 20.70
CA PHE A 30 7.39 18.66 20.46
C PHE A 30 8.76 18.02 20.64
N ASP A 31 8.77 16.79 21.13
CA ASP A 31 9.89 15.88 20.97
C ASP A 31 9.95 15.35 19.51
N LEU A 32 11.05 15.64 18.80
CA LEU A 32 11.24 15.37 17.38
C LEU A 32 12.44 14.45 17.12
N PRO A 33 12.38 13.16 17.47
CA PRO A 33 13.53 12.25 17.38
C PRO A 33 14.11 12.12 15.96
N LEU A 34 13.33 12.32 14.89
CA LEU A 34 13.86 12.29 13.52
C LEU A 34 14.83 13.44 13.21
N LEU A 35 14.94 14.45 14.10
CA LEU A 35 15.86 15.58 13.98
C LEU A 35 17.08 15.44 14.89
N GLU A 36 17.18 14.41 15.73
CA GLU A 36 18.36 14.15 16.56
C GLU A 36 19.64 14.08 15.72
N GLY A 37 20.66 14.78 16.15
CA GLY A 37 21.92 14.89 15.43
C GLY A 37 21.89 15.71 14.13
N LYS A 38 20.70 16.25 13.74
CA LYS A 38 20.50 17.10 12.56
C LYS A 38 20.22 18.55 12.91
N ALA A 39 19.75 18.82 14.12
CA ALA A 39 19.45 20.15 14.63
C ALA A 39 19.81 20.26 16.11
N GLU A 40 20.17 21.45 16.56
CA GLU A 40 20.33 21.84 17.96
C GLU A 40 18.98 22.39 18.47
N PHE A 41 18.51 21.91 19.62
CA PHE A 41 17.30 22.42 20.26
C PHE A 41 17.68 23.49 21.31
N CYS A 42 17.23 24.74 21.12
CA CYS A 42 17.50 25.86 21.99
C CYS A 42 16.41 26.95 21.94
N ASP A 43 16.33 27.80 22.97
CA ASP A 43 15.29 28.84 23.07
C ASP A 43 15.45 29.98 22.05
N ASP A 44 16.69 30.39 21.73
CA ASP A 44 16.98 31.45 20.77
C ASP A 44 17.16 30.92 19.34
N ALA A 45 16.20 30.17 18.87
CA ALA A 45 16.27 29.54 17.55
C ALA A 45 15.45 30.31 16.49
N PRO A 46 15.98 30.47 15.27
CA PRO A 46 15.24 31.13 14.16
C PRO A 46 14.13 30.24 13.58
N ILE A 47 14.13 28.95 13.90
CA ILE A 47 13.06 28.01 13.53
C ILE A 47 12.28 27.65 14.80
N VAL A 48 11.00 28.02 14.82
CA VAL A 48 10.13 27.83 15.97
C VAL A 48 8.98 26.92 15.60
N ILE A 49 8.75 25.87 16.40
CA ILE A 49 7.66 24.91 16.22
C ILE A 49 6.78 24.94 17.47
N GLU A 50 5.57 25.46 17.30
CA GLU A 50 4.62 25.69 18.39
C GLU A 50 3.44 24.71 18.32
N LYS A 51 2.90 24.35 19.48
CA LYS A 51 1.72 23.51 19.57
C LYS A 51 0.45 24.36 19.56
N ASP A 52 -0.53 23.97 18.70
CA ASP A 52 -1.91 24.50 18.70
C ASP A 52 -2.90 23.36 18.52
N GLU A 53 -3.59 23.01 19.58
CA GLU A 53 -4.57 21.91 19.61
C GLU A 53 -5.86 22.21 18.81
N ALA A 54 -6.06 23.46 18.35
CA ALA A 54 -7.19 23.81 17.51
C ALA A 54 -7.06 23.32 16.05
N LEU A 55 -5.84 22.99 15.63
CA LEU A 55 -5.58 22.46 14.29
C LEU A 55 -5.96 20.98 14.19
N ASN A 56 -6.16 20.50 12.96
CA ASN A 56 -6.23 19.08 12.67
C ASN A 56 -4.94 18.38 13.15
N LYS A 57 -5.06 17.14 13.66
CA LYS A 57 -3.91 16.35 14.18
C LYS A 57 -2.74 16.26 13.19
N GLU A 58 -3.02 16.16 11.90
CA GLU A 58 -2.01 16.11 10.83
C GLU A 58 -1.84 17.46 10.11
N GLY A 59 -2.64 18.47 10.48
CA GLY A 59 -2.57 19.81 9.92
C GLY A 59 -1.43 20.65 10.50
N TYR A 60 -1.05 21.68 9.76
CA TYR A 60 -0.05 22.66 10.18
C TYR A 60 -0.24 24.02 9.51
N THR A 61 0.34 25.05 10.13
CA THR A 61 0.66 26.31 9.47
C THR A 61 2.17 26.46 9.36
N LEU A 62 2.64 27.05 8.28
CA LEU A 62 4.05 27.33 8.04
C LEU A 62 4.18 28.79 7.56
N CYS A 63 4.99 29.57 8.26
CA CYS A 63 5.35 30.93 7.86
C CYS A 63 6.87 31.01 7.71
N VAL A 64 7.34 31.33 6.51
CA VAL A 64 8.75 31.59 6.20
C VAL A 64 8.94 33.06 5.93
N THR A 65 9.82 33.72 6.69
CA THR A 65 10.23 35.11 6.53
C THR A 65 11.75 35.19 6.35
N PRO A 66 12.34 36.33 5.96
CA PRO A 66 13.80 36.47 5.91
C PRO A 66 14.49 36.25 7.26
N ASP A 67 13.78 36.45 8.38
CA ASP A 67 14.31 36.40 9.72
C ASP A 67 14.19 35.01 10.37
N GLY A 68 13.33 34.13 9.85
CA GLY A 68 13.13 32.80 10.42
C GLY A 68 11.91 32.06 9.89
N ILE A 69 11.68 30.89 10.50
CA ILE A 69 10.57 29.98 10.15
C ILE A 69 9.73 29.72 11.40
N ARG A 70 8.42 29.87 11.27
CA ARG A 70 7.44 29.49 12.27
C ARG A 70 6.54 28.39 11.76
N ILE A 71 6.43 27.30 12.52
CA ILE A 71 5.53 26.19 12.28
C ILE A 71 4.56 26.12 13.47
N THR A 72 3.27 25.95 13.18
CA THR A 72 2.27 25.65 14.22
C THR A 72 1.57 24.34 13.84
N ALA A 73 1.44 23.40 14.78
CA ALA A 73 0.84 22.09 14.55
C ALA A 73 0.10 21.57 15.80
N ALA A 74 -0.93 20.73 15.63
CA ALA A 74 -1.61 20.11 16.77
C ALA A 74 -0.83 18.93 17.37
N ALA A 75 -0.04 18.23 16.54
CA ALA A 75 0.76 17.09 16.95
C ALA A 75 2.09 17.04 16.17
N LYS A 76 3.05 16.27 16.69
CA LYS A 76 4.38 16.16 16.08
C LYS A 76 4.36 15.73 14.61
N ILE A 77 3.33 14.96 14.16
CA ILE A 77 3.22 14.56 12.76
C ILE A 77 2.90 15.75 11.84
N GLY A 78 2.07 16.70 12.26
CA GLY A 78 1.83 17.94 11.53
C GLY A 78 3.12 18.76 11.39
N ALA A 79 3.93 18.85 12.48
CA ALA A 79 5.24 19.49 12.44
C ALA A 79 6.20 18.80 11.45
N TYR A 80 6.24 17.47 11.43
CA TYR A 80 7.03 16.73 10.44
C TYR A 80 6.56 16.99 9.00
N TYR A 81 5.26 17.06 8.73
CA TYR A 81 4.76 17.39 7.40
C TYR A 81 5.10 18.82 6.97
N ALA A 82 5.12 19.77 7.91
CA ALA A 82 5.63 21.12 7.64
C ALA A 82 7.12 21.08 7.28
N LEU A 83 7.92 20.30 8.00
CA LEU A 83 9.35 20.11 7.71
C LEU A 83 9.58 19.44 6.35
N GLN A 84 8.73 18.48 5.93
CA GLN A 84 8.80 17.92 4.56
C GLN A 84 8.48 19.01 3.52
N SER A 85 7.55 19.93 3.81
CA SER A 85 7.26 21.04 2.90
C SER A 85 8.45 22.00 2.80
N ILE A 86 9.13 22.33 3.90
CA ILE A 86 10.37 23.11 3.92
C ILE A 86 11.46 22.44 3.10
N ARG A 87 11.68 21.12 3.31
CA ARG A 87 12.66 20.32 2.58
C ARG A 87 12.45 20.41 1.06
N LYS A 88 11.19 20.30 0.61
CA LYS A 88 10.82 20.38 -0.81
C LYS A 88 10.95 21.81 -1.36
N LEU A 89 10.46 22.83 -0.65
CA LEU A 89 10.59 24.24 -1.05
C LEU A 89 12.05 24.65 -1.20
N GLY A 90 12.87 24.30 -0.24
CA GLY A 90 14.30 24.60 -0.24
C GLY A 90 15.12 23.67 -1.13
N LYS A 91 14.55 22.59 -1.65
CA LYS A 91 15.30 21.54 -2.38
C LYS A 91 16.58 21.15 -1.60
N THR A 92 16.45 20.97 -0.27
CA THR A 92 17.59 20.78 0.63
C THR A 92 18.36 19.49 0.33
N ASP A 93 17.69 18.48 -0.24
CA ASP A 93 18.33 17.25 -0.73
C ASP A 93 19.37 17.49 -1.81
N LEU A 94 19.24 18.60 -2.56
CA LEU A 94 20.22 19.04 -3.56
C LEU A 94 21.32 19.93 -2.96
N GLY A 95 21.34 20.09 -1.62
CA GLY A 95 22.28 20.96 -0.93
C GLY A 95 21.96 22.44 -1.04
N LYS A 96 20.75 22.81 -1.55
CA LYS A 96 20.29 24.19 -1.56
C LYS A 96 19.90 24.62 -0.15
N LYS A 97 20.05 25.91 0.15
CA LYS A 97 19.79 26.48 1.48
C LYS A 97 18.75 27.57 1.49
N GLU A 98 18.32 28.02 0.32
CA GLU A 98 17.36 29.13 0.19
C GLU A 98 15.92 28.58 0.11
N ILE A 99 15.09 29.03 1.03
CA ILE A 99 13.68 28.68 1.13
C ILE A 99 12.88 29.96 0.80
N PRO A 100 11.96 29.92 -0.19
CA PRO A 100 11.16 31.08 -0.53
C PRO A 100 10.27 31.50 0.65
N CYS A 101 10.17 32.80 0.91
CA CYS A 101 9.24 33.32 1.91
C CYS A 101 7.80 33.02 1.49
N CYS A 102 7.03 32.45 2.42
CA CYS A 102 5.66 32.02 2.16
C CYS A 102 4.84 31.87 3.42
N VAL A 103 3.53 31.79 3.25
CA VAL A 103 2.59 31.34 4.28
C VAL A 103 1.81 30.15 3.71
N ILE A 104 1.73 29.07 4.48
CA ILE A 104 1.00 27.85 4.13
C ILE A 104 0.07 27.47 5.28
N GLU A 105 -1.20 27.17 4.96
CA GLU A 105 -2.14 26.45 5.82
C GLU A 105 -2.48 25.13 5.14
N ASP A 106 -2.25 24.02 5.83
CA ASP A 106 -2.33 22.71 5.20
C ASP A 106 -2.87 21.63 6.13
N GLU A 107 -3.66 20.73 5.58
CA GLU A 107 -4.18 19.54 6.25
C GLU A 107 -4.65 18.52 5.20
N PRO A 108 -4.68 17.20 5.53
CA PRO A 108 -5.07 16.18 4.57
C PRO A 108 -6.57 16.20 4.24
N ARG A 109 -6.91 15.89 2.98
CA ARG A 109 -8.28 15.62 2.51
C ARG A 109 -8.81 14.31 3.05
N PHE A 110 -8.01 13.23 2.97
CA PHE A 110 -8.36 11.90 3.47
C PHE A 110 -7.53 11.52 4.69
N ALA A 111 -8.20 10.91 5.67
CA ALA A 111 -7.54 10.39 6.87
C ALA A 111 -6.66 9.16 6.57
N TYR A 112 -7.01 8.36 5.57
CA TYR A 112 -6.28 7.18 5.12
C TYR A 112 -5.59 7.48 3.78
N ARG A 113 -4.27 7.43 3.75
CA ARG A 113 -3.44 7.69 2.56
C ARG A 113 -2.42 6.57 2.47
N GLY A 114 -2.84 5.48 1.80
CA GLY A 114 -2.16 4.21 1.82
C GLY A 114 -1.23 3.96 0.65
N ILE A 115 -0.23 3.13 0.92
CA ILE A 115 0.56 2.44 -0.07
C ILE A 115 0.80 1.00 0.38
N SER A 116 0.53 0.05 -0.50
CA SER A 116 0.74 -1.38 -0.24
C SER A 116 2.06 -1.85 -0.84
N LEU A 117 2.65 -2.87 -0.22
CA LEU A 117 3.77 -3.63 -0.78
C LEU A 117 3.55 -5.11 -0.53
N ASP A 118 3.44 -5.86 -1.62
CA ASP A 118 3.49 -7.31 -1.62
C ASP A 118 4.95 -7.79 -1.44
N VAL A 119 5.20 -8.50 -0.34
CA VAL A 119 6.50 -9.13 -0.07
C VAL A 119 6.43 -10.65 -0.20
N SER A 120 5.25 -11.18 -0.54
CA SER A 120 5.01 -12.60 -0.69
C SER A 120 5.52 -13.13 -2.03
N ARG A 121 5.16 -12.49 -3.16
CA ARG A 121 5.59 -12.90 -4.49
C ARG A 121 7.09 -12.65 -4.68
N HIS A 122 7.56 -11.43 -4.37
CA HIS A 122 8.99 -11.16 -4.24
C HIS A 122 9.29 -10.51 -2.89
N PHE A 123 10.28 -11.08 -2.19
CA PHE A 123 10.67 -10.66 -0.85
C PHE A 123 11.59 -9.43 -0.92
N PHE A 124 11.28 -8.42 -0.13
CA PHE A 124 12.10 -7.25 0.12
C PHE A 124 12.56 -7.28 1.58
N ASP A 125 13.83 -7.07 1.83
CA ASP A 125 14.37 -7.09 3.19
C ASP A 125 13.96 -5.85 4.01
N VAL A 126 14.32 -5.85 5.29
CA VAL A 126 13.97 -4.79 6.25
C VAL A 126 14.48 -3.41 5.79
N ASP A 127 15.68 -3.36 5.22
CA ASP A 127 16.28 -2.09 4.77
C ASP A 127 15.52 -1.51 3.57
N GLU A 128 15.11 -2.36 2.63
CA GLU A 128 14.27 -1.95 1.50
C GLU A 128 12.86 -1.51 1.95
N VAL A 129 12.27 -2.20 2.92
CA VAL A 129 10.98 -1.78 3.51
C VAL A 129 11.10 -0.43 4.21
N LYS A 130 12.15 -0.20 5.00
CA LYS A 130 12.40 1.10 5.65
C LYS A 130 12.62 2.22 4.63
N ARG A 131 13.38 1.97 3.57
CA ARG A 131 13.54 2.93 2.48
C ARG A 131 12.21 3.25 1.80
N PHE A 132 11.36 2.24 1.62
CA PHE A 132 10.02 2.42 1.06
C PHE A 132 9.14 3.29 1.97
N LEU A 133 9.22 3.09 3.28
CA LEU A 133 8.55 3.92 4.29
C LEU A 133 9.07 5.38 4.29
N ASP A 134 10.37 5.60 4.11
CA ASP A 134 10.93 6.95 3.96
C ASP A 134 10.37 7.68 2.74
N ASN A 135 10.24 6.96 1.62
CA ASN A 135 9.63 7.49 0.40
C ASN A 135 8.14 7.83 0.61
N ALA A 136 7.40 6.98 1.31
CA ALA A 136 6.00 7.21 1.66
C ALA A 136 5.84 8.44 2.59
N PHE A 137 6.68 8.55 3.63
CA PHE A 137 6.71 9.66 4.56
C PHE A 137 7.01 10.99 3.88
N MET A 138 7.98 11.02 2.95
CA MET A 138 8.32 12.21 2.16
C MET A 138 7.12 12.71 1.34
N GLN A 139 6.20 11.83 0.99
CA GLN A 139 4.97 12.14 0.26
C GLN A 139 3.74 12.28 1.15
N LYS A 140 3.91 12.41 2.47
CA LYS A 140 2.81 12.56 3.46
C LYS A 140 1.79 11.42 3.44
N LEU A 141 2.18 10.21 3.00
CA LEU A 141 1.39 8.99 3.19
C LEU A 141 1.49 8.55 4.64
N ASN A 142 0.40 8.01 5.19
CA ASN A 142 0.32 7.66 6.62
C ASN A 142 -0.10 6.22 6.89
N VAL A 143 -0.28 5.41 5.86
CA VAL A 143 -0.57 3.98 5.99
C VAL A 143 0.35 3.18 5.08
N PHE A 144 0.96 2.15 5.64
CA PHE A 144 1.67 1.10 4.95
C PHE A 144 0.90 -0.21 5.09
N HIS A 145 0.28 -0.66 4.00
CA HIS A 145 -0.36 -1.96 3.92
C HIS A 145 0.70 -3.00 3.53
N TRP A 146 0.98 -3.94 4.43
CA TRP A 146 2.04 -4.93 4.27
C TRP A 146 1.43 -6.29 3.96
N HIS A 147 1.45 -6.68 2.68
CA HIS A 147 0.94 -7.97 2.22
C HIS A 147 1.97 -9.06 2.49
N LEU A 148 1.78 -9.76 3.60
CA LEU A 148 2.79 -10.66 4.20
C LEU A 148 2.61 -12.12 3.80
N THR A 149 1.44 -12.52 3.27
CA THR A 149 1.13 -13.92 3.00
C THR A 149 0.36 -14.10 1.72
N ASP A 150 0.77 -15.08 0.90
CA ASP A 150 0.09 -15.45 -0.34
C ASP A 150 0.50 -16.87 -0.75
N ASP A 151 -0.02 -17.37 -1.87
CA ASP A 151 0.27 -18.70 -2.45
C ASP A 151 1.77 -18.97 -2.61
N GLN A 152 2.56 -17.93 -2.91
CA GLN A 152 3.98 -18.04 -3.27
C GLN A 152 4.94 -17.81 -2.12
N GLY A 153 4.42 -17.47 -0.94
CA GLY A 153 5.26 -17.33 0.24
C GLY A 153 4.54 -16.80 1.47
N TRP A 154 4.92 -17.34 2.61
CA TRP A 154 4.56 -16.85 3.93
C TRP A 154 5.74 -16.07 4.51
N ARG A 155 5.57 -14.79 4.87
CA ARG A 155 6.70 -13.89 5.17
C ARG A 155 6.80 -13.42 6.61
N ILE A 156 5.90 -13.82 7.49
CA ILE A 156 5.91 -13.45 8.90
C ILE A 156 6.15 -14.67 9.80
N GLU A 157 7.07 -14.54 10.75
CA GLU A 157 7.30 -15.57 11.75
C GLU A 157 6.11 -15.68 12.71
N ILE A 158 5.57 -16.90 12.85
CA ILE A 158 4.58 -17.28 13.84
C ILE A 158 5.18 -18.38 14.71
N LYS A 159 5.52 -18.07 15.96
CA LYS A 159 6.28 -18.97 16.83
C LYS A 159 5.53 -20.28 17.11
N LYS A 160 4.20 -20.20 17.20
CA LYS A 160 3.35 -21.38 17.36
C LYS A 160 3.35 -22.31 16.14
N TYR A 161 3.66 -21.77 14.96
CA TYR A 161 3.61 -22.49 13.70
C TYR A 161 4.91 -22.36 12.88
N PRO A 162 6.04 -22.98 13.34
CA PRO A 162 7.35 -22.78 12.74
C PRO A 162 7.46 -23.22 11.27
N LEU A 163 6.68 -24.21 10.83
CA LEU A 163 6.71 -24.64 9.43
C LEU A 163 6.26 -23.54 8.46
N LEU A 164 5.54 -22.51 8.91
CA LEU A 164 5.18 -21.38 8.07
C LEU A 164 6.42 -20.66 7.52
N THR A 165 7.50 -20.60 8.31
CA THR A 165 8.77 -20.00 7.86
C THR A 165 9.79 -21.04 7.41
N GLU A 166 9.76 -22.25 7.94
CA GLU A 166 10.66 -23.33 7.51
C GLU A 166 10.32 -23.87 6.11
N VAL A 167 9.03 -23.99 5.80
CA VAL A 167 8.47 -24.50 4.54
C VAL A 167 7.81 -23.37 3.75
N GLY A 168 6.80 -22.70 4.34
CA GLY A 168 5.94 -21.74 3.67
C GLY A 168 6.68 -20.51 3.12
N SER A 169 7.84 -20.16 3.68
CA SER A 169 8.65 -19.03 3.18
C SER A 169 9.49 -19.36 1.95
N LYS A 170 9.52 -20.62 1.49
CA LYS A 170 10.46 -21.10 0.47
C LYS A 170 9.73 -21.78 -0.68
N ARG A 171 10.12 -21.47 -1.91
CA ARG A 171 9.66 -22.14 -3.13
C ARG A 171 10.84 -22.65 -3.95
N ALA A 172 10.64 -23.76 -4.68
CA ALA A 172 11.72 -24.41 -5.43
C ALA A 172 12.13 -23.66 -6.69
N PHE A 173 11.20 -22.91 -7.30
CA PHE A 173 11.42 -22.16 -8.53
C PHE A 173 10.56 -20.88 -8.54
N THR A 174 10.82 -20.01 -9.50
CA THR A 174 10.05 -18.77 -9.70
C THR A 174 9.69 -18.59 -11.16
N GLN A 175 8.40 -18.38 -11.47
CA GLN A 175 7.95 -17.95 -12.80
C GLN A 175 8.52 -16.57 -13.13
N VAL A 176 8.93 -16.37 -14.38
CA VAL A 176 9.48 -15.09 -14.85
C VAL A 176 8.89 -14.71 -16.19
N GLY A 177 8.95 -13.42 -16.51
CA GLY A 177 8.63 -12.89 -17.81
C GLY A 177 7.25 -12.26 -17.95
N GLY A 178 6.24 -12.65 -17.19
CA GLY A 178 4.89 -12.03 -17.22
C GLY A 178 3.75 -13.01 -17.47
N TRP A 179 2.54 -12.50 -17.52
CA TRP A 179 1.28 -13.25 -17.58
C TRP A 179 1.16 -14.31 -18.68
N GLY A 180 1.84 -14.13 -19.80
CA GLY A 180 1.82 -15.10 -20.90
C GLY A 180 2.98 -16.07 -20.88
N SER A 181 3.88 -15.99 -19.90
CA SER A 181 5.10 -16.79 -19.83
C SER A 181 4.88 -18.08 -19.02
N ILE A 182 5.52 -19.15 -19.49
CA ILE A 182 5.69 -20.40 -18.72
C ILE A 182 7.17 -20.60 -18.32
N LYS A 183 8.01 -19.58 -18.55
CA LYS A 183 9.42 -19.62 -18.17
C LYS A 183 9.59 -19.61 -16.66
N ILE A 184 10.52 -20.40 -16.16
CA ILE A 184 10.88 -20.46 -14.75
C ILE A 184 12.39 -20.28 -14.58
N ILE A 185 12.75 -19.71 -13.42
CA ILE A 185 14.11 -19.81 -12.86
C ILE A 185 14.06 -20.97 -11.87
N ASN A 186 14.70 -22.09 -12.20
CA ASN A 186 14.77 -23.26 -11.36
C ASN A 186 15.86 -23.10 -10.30
N LYS A 187 15.59 -22.21 -9.34
CA LYS A 187 16.47 -21.90 -8.20
C LYS A 187 15.57 -21.65 -6.98
N PRO A 188 15.91 -22.21 -5.82
CA PRO A 188 15.19 -21.90 -4.58
C PRO A 188 15.15 -20.41 -4.31
N TYR A 189 13.97 -19.95 -3.88
CA TYR A 189 13.70 -18.57 -3.52
C TYR A 189 12.95 -18.52 -2.20
N GLY A 190 13.28 -17.56 -1.33
CA GLY A 190 12.60 -17.43 -0.04
C GLY A 190 13.08 -16.23 0.75
N GLY A 191 12.47 -16.05 1.89
CA GLY A 191 12.72 -14.98 2.86
C GLY A 191 11.52 -14.84 3.78
N TYR A 192 11.74 -14.34 4.98
CA TYR A 192 10.70 -13.98 5.94
C TYR A 192 11.25 -12.98 6.94
N TYR A 193 10.37 -12.34 7.68
CA TYR A 193 10.73 -11.44 8.77
C TYR A 193 10.52 -12.16 10.10
N THR A 194 11.53 -12.07 10.99
CA THR A 194 11.36 -12.47 12.40
C THR A 194 10.41 -11.49 13.11
N GLN A 195 9.87 -11.89 14.24
CA GLN A 195 9.02 -10.99 15.03
C GLN A 195 9.75 -9.73 15.48
N GLU A 196 11.05 -9.83 15.77
CA GLU A 196 11.90 -8.70 16.09
C GLU A 196 12.03 -7.72 14.92
N GLN A 197 12.22 -8.23 13.70
CA GLN A 197 12.26 -7.42 12.48
C GLN A 197 10.91 -6.75 12.19
N ILE A 198 9.80 -7.44 12.43
CA ILE A 198 8.45 -6.84 12.33
C ILE A 198 8.32 -5.66 13.31
N LYS A 199 8.67 -5.86 14.59
CA LYS A 199 8.63 -4.79 15.61
C LYS A 199 9.52 -3.61 15.23
N GLU A 200 10.70 -3.88 14.69
CA GLU A 200 11.63 -2.86 14.19
C GLU A 200 11.00 -2.01 13.09
N VAL A 201 10.36 -2.63 12.10
CA VAL A 201 9.66 -1.93 11.00
C VAL A 201 8.46 -1.14 11.51
N VAL A 202 7.66 -1.72 12.41
CA VAL A 202 6.49 -1.05 13.01
C VAL A 202 6.92 0.18 13.81
N ALA A 203 7.98 0.08 14.64
CA ALA A 203 8.52 1.21 15.39
C ALA A 203 9.06 2.30 14.45
N TYR A 204 9.80 1.91 13.41
CA TYR A 204 10.34 2.83 12.40
C TYR A 204 9.26 3.61 11.63
N ALA A 205 8.17 2.92 11.26
CA ALA A 205 7.01 3.53 10.63
C ALA A 205 6.28 4.49 11.58
N LYS A 206 6.09 4.09 12.83
CA LYS A 206 5.41 4.87 13.87
C LYS A 206 6.08 6.22 14.14
N GLU A 207 7.39 6.28 14.14
CA GLU A 207 8.14 7.53 14.27
C GLU A 207 7.83 8.51 13.13
N ARG A 208 7.50 7.99 11.95
CA ARG A 208 7.11 8.75 10.75
C ARG A 208 5.60 9.01 10.66
N GLY A 209 4.83 8.62 11.69
CA GLY A 209 3.37 8.72 11.69
C GLY A 209 2.69 7.80 10.68
N ILE A 210 3.37 6.73 10.27
CA ILE A 210 2.82 5.71 9.37
C ILE A 210 2.31 4.53 10.18
N THR A 211 1.04 4.20 10.01
CA THR A 211 0.40 3.00 10.56
C THR A 211 0.69 1.81 9.66
N VAL A 212 1.24 0.73 10.21
CA VAL A 212 1.49 -0.51 9.45
C VAL A 212 0.31 -1.45 9.62
N ILE A 213 -0.42 -1.72 8.54
CA ILE A 213 -1.54 -2.67 8.51
C ILE A 213 -1.05 -3.98 7.90
N PRO A 214 -1.00 -5.08 8.67
CA PRO A 214 -0.64 -6.38 8.12
C PRO A 214 -1.80 -6.99 7.36
N GLU A 215 -1.51 -7.63 6.21
CA GLU A 215 -2.45 -8.54 5.55
C GLU A 215 -2.01 -9.99 5.75
N ILE A 216 -2.97 -10.79 6.24
CA ILE A 216 -2.89 -12.24 6.39
C ILE A 216 -4.06 -12.82 5.61
N ASP A 217 -3.82 -13.15 4.36
CA ASP A 217 -4.89 -13.46 3.41
C ASP A 217 -5.52 -14.83 3.62
N PHE A 218 -6.83 -14.83 3.84
CA PHE A 218 -7.72 -15.99 3.95
C PHE A 218 -9.12 -15.63 3.44
N PRO A 219 -9.88 -16.60 2.92
CA PRO A 219 -9.65 -18.05 2.89
C PRO A 219 -8.84 -18.54 1.70
N ALA A 220 -8.67 -17.75 0.65
CA ALA A 220 -7.83 -18.07 -0.51
C ALA A 220 -6.38 -17.58 -0.32
N HIS A 221 -5.59 -17.60 -1.37
CA HIS A 221 -4.17 -17.21 -1.34
C HIS A 221 -3.36 -17.88 -0.22
N ALA A 222 -3.77 -19.09 0.17
CA ALA A 222 -3.29 -19.81 1.35
C ALA A 222 -2.36 -20.99 1.03
N ALA A 223 -1.90 -21.13 -0.24
CA ALA A 223 -1.13 -22.33 -0.63
C ALA A 223 0.18 -22.47 0.14
N ALA A 224 0.86 -21.39 0.52
CA ALA A 224 2.06 -21.48 1.36
C ALA A 224 1.74 -21.97 2.78
N ALA A 225 0.63 -21.53 3.38
CA ALA A 225 0.16 -22.03 4.67
C ALA A 225 -0.23 -23.52 4.59
N ILE A 226 -0.95 -23.91 3.53
CA ILE A 226 -1.37 -25.30 3.29
C ILE A 226 -0.18 -26.21 3.00
N ALA A 227 0.84 -25.73 2.27
CA ALA A 227 2.08 -26.49 2.07
C ALA A 227 2.81 -26.77 3.40
N SER A 228 2.71 -25.83 4.36
CA SER A 228 3.26 -25.97 5.70
C SER A 228 2.42 -26.91 6.58
N TYR A 229 1.09 -26.79 6.49
CA TYR A 229 0.11 -27.51 7.33
C TYR A 229 -1.06 -27.99 6.47
N ASN A 230 -0.91 -29.15 5.84
CA ASN A 230 -1.86 -29.67 4.84
C ASN A 230 -3.28 -29.94 5.40
N TYR A 231 -3.42 -30.08 6.73
CA TYR A 231 -4.72 -30.23 7.38
C TYR A 231 -5.64 -29.00 7.21
N LEU A 232 -5.07 -27.85 6.83
CA LEU A 232 -5.84 -26.64 6.57
C LEU A 232 -6.71 -26.75 5.30
N ALA A 233 -6.33 -27.57 4.35
CA ALA A 233 -7.08 -27.77 3.12
C ALA A 233 -8.30 -28.69 3.29
N CYS A 234 -9.28 -28.57 2.37
CA CYS A 234 -10.39 -29.51 2.29
C CYS A 234 -9.92 -30.93 1.99
N ARG A 235 -8.87 -31.07 1.21
CA ARG A 235 -8.18 -32.34 0.92
C ARG A 235 -6.75 -32.24 1.46
N GLU A 236 -6.39 -33.15 2.36
CA GLU A 236 -5.08 -33.15 3.00
C GLU A 236 -4.00 -33.77 2.08
N ILE A 237 -3.85 -33.18 0.90
CA ILE A 237 -2.86 -33.60 -0.09
C ILE A 237 -1.59 -32.77 0.15
N LYS A 238 -0.45 -33.46 0.27
CA LYS A 238 0.84 -32.79 0.38
C LYS A 238 1.10 -31.96 -0.88
N SER A 239 1.44 -30.71 -0.70
CA SER A 239 1.82 -29.78 -1.77
C SER A 239 3.07 -29.01 -1.40
N ASP A 240 3.72 -28.45 -2.40
CA ASP A 240 4.83 -27.51 -2.23
C ASP A 240 4.34 -26.07 -2.41
N VAL A 241 5.12 -25.11 -1.94
CA VAL A 241 4.84 -23.70 -2.17
C VAL A 241 4.98 -23.37 -3.66
N HIS A 242 3.97 -22.69 -4.21
CA HIS A 242 3.92 -22.43 -5.63
C HIS A 242 4.95 -21.40 -6.10
N GLY A 243 5.58 -21.66 -7.26
CA GLY A 243 6.47 -20.70 -7.92
C GLY A 243 5.81 -19.98 -9.12
N PHE A 244 4.53 -20.22 -9.40
CA PHE A 244 3.78 -19.55 -10.46
C PHE A 244 2.95 -18.40 -9.91
N PHE A 245 2.88 -17.30 -10.67
CA PHE A 245 2.22 -16.06 -10.25
C PHE A 245 0.88 -15.80 -10.96
N GLY A 246 0.62 -16.43 -12.06
CA GLY A 246 -0.63 -16.24 -12.81
C GLY A 246 -0.48 -16.41 -14.32
N GLY A 247 -1.60 -16.25 -15.02
CA GLY A 247 -1.65 -16.33 -16.47
C GLY A 247 -1.66 -17.76 -17.00
N LYS A 248 -0.60 -18.20 -17.69
CA LYS A 248 -0.48 -19.56 -18.22
C LYS A 248 0.20 -20.50 -17.23
N TYR A 249 -0.52 -21.53 -16.82
CA TYR A 249 0.02 -22.63 -16.03
C TYR A 249 0.09 -23.91 -16.85
N PRO A 250 1.12 -24.76 -16.67
CA PRO A 250 1.06 -26.13 -17.13
C PRO A 250 -0.17 -26.85 -16.53
N THR A 251 -0.86 -27.69 -17.30
CA THR A 251 -2.12 -28.35 -16.88
C THR A 251 -1.99 -29.12 -15.57
N VAL A 252 -0.81 -29.71 -15.30
CA VAL A 252 -0.51 -30.42 -14.05
C VAL A 252 -0.50 -29.48 -12.85
N VAL A 253 0.06 -28.29 -13.02
CA VAL A 253 0.12 -27.25 -11.98
C VAL A 253 -1.28 -26.70 -11.69
N MET A 254 -2.07 -26.45 -12.73
CA MET A 254 -3.47 -25.99 -12.60
C MET A 254 -4.30 -26.90 -11.71
N LYS A 255 -4.20 -28.23 -11.90
CA LYS A 255 -4.94 -29.18 -11.07
C LYS A 255 -4.53 -29.11 -9.60
N ASN A 256 -3.23 -29.03 -9.32
CA ASN A 256 -2.70 -29.00 -7.94
C ASN A 256 -2.97 -27.63 -7.28
N LEU A 257 -2.79 -26.53 -8.01
CA LEU A 257 -3.07 -25.18 -7.54
C LEU A 257 -4.54 -25.01 -7.15
N HIS A 258 -5.45 -25.55 -7.97
CA HIS A 258 -6.88 -25.48 -7.73
C HIS A 258 -7.31 -26.13 -6.40
N TRP A 259 -6.67 -27.22 -6.02
CA TRP A 259 -7.02 -27.99 -4.82
C TRP A 259 -6.28 -27.58 -3.53
N ASN A 260 -5.34 -26.64 -3.56
CA ASN A 260 -4.47 -26.34 -2.43
C ASN A 260 -4.22 -24.85 -2.20
N ARG A 261 -5.11 -23.97 -2.63
CA ARG A 261 -4.96 -22.51 -2.40
C ARG A 261 -6.03 -21.90 -1.49
N THR A 262 -7.00 -22.72 -1.04
CA THR A 262 -8.12 -22.24 -0.22
C THR A 262 -8.23 -23.13 1.02
N VAL A 263 -8.29 -22.49 2.20
CA VAL A 263 -8.47 -23.25 3.45
C VAL A 263 -9.88 -23.84 3.57
N CYS A 264 -10.01 -24.90 4.34
CA CYS A 264 -11.28 -25.55 4.61
C CYS A 264 -12.08 -24.72 5.64
N CYS A 265 -13.17 -24.11 5.22
CA CYS A 265 -14.06 -23.36 6.11
C CYS A 265 -14.84 -24.26 7.09
N GLY A 266 -14.88 -25.58 6.85
CA GLY A 266 -15.67 -26.53 7.66
C GLY A 266 -14.90 -27.20 8.81
N LYS A 267 -13.61 -26.92 9.00
CA LYS A 267 -12.82 -27.53 10.07
C LYS A 267 -12.58 -26.56 11.21
N ASP A 268 -12.85 -26.98 12.45
CA ASP A 268 -12.52 -26.19 13.64
C ASP A 268 -11.01 -25.94 13.77
N SER A 269 -10.18 -26.91 13.38
CA SER A 269 -8.72 -26.77 13.35
C SER A 269 -8.23 -25.65 12.42
N THR A 270 -8.96 -25.32 11.36
CA THR A 270 -8.66 -24.17 10.51
C THR A 270 -8.84 -22.86 11.27
N PHE A 271 -9.95 -22.72 12.01
CA PHE A 271 -10.19 -21.53 12.83
C PHE A 271 -9.22 -21.44 13.99
N GLU A 272 -8.92 -22.57 14.65
CA GLU A 272 -7.89 -22.60 15.70
C GLU A 272 -6.54 -22.11 15.17
N PHE A 273 -6.13 -22.57 13.99
CA PHE A 273 -4.91 -22.12 13.34
C PHE A 273 -4.95 -20.59 13.08
N ILE A 274 -6.01 -20.11 12.43
CA ILE A 274 -6.13 -18.69 12.09
C ILE A 274 -6.16 -17.82 13.35
N PHE A 275 -6.90 -18.19 14.39
CA PHE A 275 -6.97 -17.45 15.63
C PHE A 275 -5.62 -17.38 16.35
N ASN A 276 -4.88 -18.49 16.38
CA ASN A 276 -3.53 -18.50 16.95
C ASN A 276 -2.55 -17.64 16.14
N VAL A 277 -2.67 -17.61 14.81
CA VAL A 277 -1.87 -16.70 13.97
C VAL A 277 -2.24 -15.24 14.27
N LEU A 278 -3.54 -14.94 14.36
CA LEU A 278 -4.03 -13.59 14.66
C LEU A 278 -3.65 -13.13 16.08
N ASP A 279 -3.50 -14.04 17.04
CA ASP A 279 -3.00 -13.69 18.38
C ASP A 279 -1.62 -13.06 18.30
N GLU A 280 -0.67 -13.73 17.63
CA GLU A 280 0.68 -13.22 17.49
C GLU A 280 0.73 -11.95 16.60
N VAL A 281 -0.04 -11.92 15.52
CA VAL A 281 -0.12 -10.75 14.64
C VAL A 281 -0.68 -9.52 15.38
N CYS A 282 -1.74 -9.69 16.17
CA CYS A 282 -2.32 -8.58 16.92
C CYS A 282 -1.37 -8.00 17.99
N GLU A 283 -0.45 -8.81 18.52
CA GLU A 283 0.59 -8.37 19.46
C GLU A 283 1.73 -7.62 18.77
N LEU A 284 2.04 -7.98 17.51
CA LEU A 284 3.13 -7.39 16.75
C LEU A 284 2.78 -6.03 16.14
N PHE A 285 1.50 -5.80 15.82
CA PHE A 285 1.03 -4.60 15.13
C PHE A 285 0.09 -3.78 16.00
N ASP A 286 0.43 -2.52 16.23
CA ASP A 286 -0.39 -1.57 17.00
C ASP A 286 -1.54 -0.96 16.16
N ALA A 287 -1.59 -1.21 14.86
CA ALA A 287 -2.67 -0.77 13.98
C ALA A 287 -4.05 -1.19 14.50
N PRO A 288 -5.07 -0.34 14.40
CA PRO A 288 -6.45 -0.70 14.79
C PRO A 288 -7.11 -1.66 13.79
N TYR A 289 -6.42 -2.02 12.72
CA TYR A 289 -6.92 -2.84 11.63
C TYR A 289 -6.03 -4.07 11.41
N ILE A 290 -6.67 -5.18 11.01
CA ILE A 290 -6.01 -6.34 10.38
C ILE A 290 -6.70 -6.56 9.03
N HIS A 291 -5.92 -6.64 7.96
CA HIS A 291 -6.43 -6.98 6.64
C HIS A 291 -6.42 -8.52 6.48
N MET A 292 -7.59 -9.08 6.14
CA MET A 292 -7.81 -10.53 6.05
C MET A 292 -7.95 -11.04 4.61
N GLY A 293 -7.61 -10.19 3.61
CA GLY A 293 -7.77 -10.55 2.21
C GLY A 293 -9.23 -10.79 1.83
N GLY A 294 -9.54 -12.01 1.41
CA GLY A 294 -10.89 -12.46 1.07
C GLY A 294 -11.23 -12.37 -0.41
N ASP A 295 -10.26 -12.07 -1.24
CA ASP A 295 -10.38 -12.01 -2.70
C ASP A 295 -10.24 -13.40 -3.34
N GLU A 296 -10.73 -13.49 -4.55
CA GLU A 296 -10.57 -14.61 -5.49
C GLU A 296 -10.81 -16.03 -4.92
N ALA A 297 -11.59 -16.17 -3.85
CA ALA A 297 -11.81 -17.46 -3.19
C ALA A 297 -12.61 -18.44 -4.08
N PRO A 298 -11.97 -19.51 -4.62
CA PRO A 298 -12.67 -20.53 -5.39
C PRO A 298 -13.51 -21.41 -4.46
N ARG A 299 -14.72 -21.76 -4.91
CA ARG A 299 -15.69 -22.52 -4.12
C ARG A 299 -15.75 -24.01 -4.45
N ASP A 300 -14.98 -24.46 -5.43
CA ASP A 300 -15.10 -25.82 -5.96
C ASP A 300 -14.72 -26.87 -4.93
N GLU A 301 -13.67 -26.60 -4.14
CA GLU A 301 -13.26 -27.51 -3.05
C GLU A 301 -14.31 -27.59 -1.95
N TRP A 302 -14.90 -26.46 -1.58
CA TRP A 302 -15.92 -26.39 -0.53
C TRP A 302 -17.18 -27.17 -0.90
N LYS A 303 -17.56 -27.14 -2.20
CA LYS A 303 -18.73 -27.88 -2.73
C LYS A 303 -18.60 -29.37 -2.53
N GLU A 304 -17.38 -29.90 -2.60
CA GLU A 304 -17.13 -31.34 -2.50
C GLU A 304 -16.73 -31.78 -1.08
N CYS A 305 -16.29 -30.85 -0.24
CA CYS A 305 -15.78 -31.13 1.10
C CYS A 305 -16.89 -31.53 2.08
N PRO A 306 -16.82 -32.71 2.72
CA PRO A 306 -17.82 -33.12 3.71
C PRO A 306 -17.94 -32.16 4.89
N ASN A 307 -16.83 -31.60 5.38
CA ASN A 307 -16.83 -30.66 6.51
C ASN A 307 -17.51 -29.33 6.14
N CYS A 308 -17.24 -28.79 4.94
CA CYS A 308 -17.91 -27.59 4.44
C CYS A 308 -19.41 -27.84 4.21
N LYS A 309 -19.78 -28.99 3.63
CA LYS A 309 -21.18 -29.42 3.46
C LYS A 309 -21.90 -29.51 4.81
N LYS A 310 -21.24 -30.06 5.82
CA LYS A 310 -21.80 -30.16 7.17
C LYS A 310 -22.05 -28.75 7.75
N VAL A 311 -21.09 -27.85 7.70
CA VAL A 311 -21.25 -26.47 8.20
C VAL A 311 -22.37 -25.75 7.46
N MET A 312 -22.48 -25.90 6.12
CA MET A 312 -23.58 -25.32 5.36
C MET A 312 -24.92 -25.86 5.82
N ALA A 313 -25.05 -27.17 6.02
CA ALA A 313 -26.29 -27.79 6.47
C ALA A 313 -26.67 -27.34 7.89
N ASP A 314 -25.73 -27.38 8.83
CA ASP A 314 -25.94 -27.01 10.23
C ASP A 314 -26.36 -25.53 10.42
N ASN A 315 -25.93 -24.65 9.50
CA ASN A 315 -26.19 -23.21 9.56
C ASN A 315 -27.19 -22.72 8.49
N GLY A 316 -27.77 -23.60 7.70
CA GLY A 316 -28.72 -23.26 6.63
C GLY A 316 -28.12 -22.38 5.51
N LEU A 317 -26.81 -22.54 5.24
CA LEU A 317 -26.07 -21.71 4.29
C LEU A 317 -26.07 -22.31 2.88
N LYS A 318 -26.11 -21.42 1.90
CA LYS A 318 -25.74 -21.74 0.51
C LYS A 318 -24.23 -21.65 0.33
N ILE A 319 -23.71 -22.22 -0.74
CA ILE A 319 -22.27 -22.17 -1.04
C ILE A 319 -21.74 -20.73 -1.22
N GLU A 320 -22.58 -19.84 -1.74
CA GLU A 320 -22.28 -18.42 -1.90
C GLU A 320 -22.12 -17.68 -0.56
N GLU A 321 -22.70 -18.22 0.50
CA GLU A 321 -22.75 -17.63 1.84
C GLU A 321 -21.64 -18.16 2.77
N LEU A 322 -20.94 -19.23 2.37
CA LEU A 322 -19.92 -19.85 3.22
C LEU A 322 -18.74 -18.90 3.51
N GLN A 323 -18.34 -18.10 2.52
CA GLN A 323 -17.28 -17.09 2.72
C GLN A 323 -17.73 -15.98 3.69
N GLY A 324 -18.97 -15.48 3.58
CA GLY A 324 -19.51 -14.49 4.51
C GLY A 324 -19.58 -15.00 5.94
N TRP A 325 -20.01 -16.26 6.12
CA TRP A 325 -19.98 -16.93 7.42
C TRP A 325 -18.54 -17.04 7.99
N PHE A 326 -17.57 -17.41 7.15
CA PHE A 326 -16.16 -17.45 7.52
C PHE A 326 -15.66 -16.06 7.95
N THR A 327 -15.92 -15.03 7.14
CA THR A 327 -15.50 -13.64 7.42
C THR A 327 -16.13 -13.12 8.71
N ASN A 328 -17.43 -13.40 8.96
CA ASN A 328 -18.10 -13.01 10.20
C ASN A 328 -17.46 -13.65 11.43
N LYS A 329 -17.04 -14.92 11.36
CA LYS A 329 -16.32 -15.58 12.47
C LYS A 329 -14.98 -14.93 12.76
N ILE A 330 -14.20 -14.59 11.72
CA ILE A 330 -12.92 -13.89 11.87
C ILE A 330 -13.14 -12.49 12.44
N ASN A 331 -14.14 -11.75 11.94
CA ASN A 331 -14.48 -10.43 12.44
C ASN A 331 -14.88 -10.47 13.93
N ALA A 332 -15.70 -11.45 14.32
CA ALA A 332 -16.07 -11.64 15.72
C ALA A 332 -14.83 -11.88 16.61
N TYR A 333 -13.86 -12.66 16.12
CA TYR A 333 -12.61 -12.90 16.83
C TYR A 333 -11.76 -11.63 16.94
N LEU A 334 -11.55 -10.89 15.84
CA LEU A 334 -10.80 -9.62 15.84
C LEU A 334 -11.41 -8.58 16.78
N LYS A 335 -12.72 -8.53 16.91
CA LYS A 335 -13.40 -7.68 17.91
C LYS A 335 -12.95 -7.98 19.34
N THR A 336 -12.71 -9.26 19.70
CA THR A 336 -12.20 -9.63 21.02
C THR A 336 -10.79 -9.11 21.28
N LYS A 337 -10.04 -8.81 20.19
CA LYS A 337 -8.70 -8.23 20.23
C LYS A 337 -8.72 -6.69 20.11
N GLY A 338 -9.89 -6.07 20.03
CA GLY A 338 -10.04 -4.63 19.79
C GLY A 338 -9.60 -4.19 18.39
N LYS A 339 -9.58 -5.09 17.43
CA LYS A 339 -9.17 -4.83 16.03
C LYS A 339 -10.38 -4.82 15.11
N LYS A 340 -10.29 -4.03 14.04
CA LYS A 340 -11.24 -4.01 12.92
C LYS A 340 -10.73 -4.86 11.78
N LEU A 341 -11.66 -5.52 11.08
CA LEU A 341 -11.37 -6.28 9.87
C LEU A 341 -11.38 -5.37 8.65
N ILE A 342 -10.33 -5.45 7.83
CA ILE A 342 -10.36 -4.99 6.43
C ILE A 342 -10.44 -6.24 5.54
N GLY A 343 -11.22 -6.17 4.46
CA GLY A 343 -11.23 -7.21 3.43
C GLY A 343 -11.51 -6.64 2.06
N TRP A 344 -11.01 -7.32 1.02
CA TRP A 344 -11.27 -6.95 -0.36
C TRP A 344 -12.77 -7.00 -0.69
N ASN A 345 -13.23 -6.20 -1.62
CA ASN A 345 -14.67 -6.02 -1.89
C ASN A 345 -15.42 -7.32 -2.29
N GLU A 346 -14.71 -8.39 -2.64
CA GLU A 346 -15.31 -9.70 -2.87
C GLU A 346 -16.05 -10.28 -1.65
N ILE A 347 -15.69 -9.93 -0.43
CA ILE A 347 -16.41 -10.37 0.76
C ILE A 347 -17.90 -9.95 0.70
N LEU A 348 -18.22 -8.85 -0.01
CA LEU A 348 -19.58 -8.37 -0.23
C LEU A 348 -20.40 -9.22 -1.20
N LYS A 349 -19.79 -10.20 -1.86
CA LYS A 349 -20.53 -11.17 -2.72
C LYS A 349 -21.35 -12.15 -1.91
N SER A 350 -21.07 -12.30 -0.62
CA SER A 350 -21.81 -13.15 0.31
C SER A 350 -22.95 -12.38 0.95
N SER A 351 -24.18 -12.81 0.71
CA SER A 351 -25.41 -12.14 1.17
C SER A 351 -25.58 -12.12 2.69
N ASN A 352 -24.89 -13.00 3.41
CA ASN A 352 -24.93 -13.14 4.86
C ASN A 352 -23.72 -12.49 5.55
N LEU A 353 -22.89 -11.73 4.84
CA LEU A 353 -21.90 -10.88 5.50
C LEU A 353 -22.64 -9.82 6.32
N ASP A 354 -22.27 -9.65 7.57
CA ASP A 354 -22.85 -8.61 8.45
C ASP A 354 -22.34 -7.22 8.04
N THR A 355 -23.00 -6.65 7.05
CA THR A 355 -22.66 -5.31 6.51
C THR A 355 -23.10 -4.16 7.43
N ASP A 356 -23.93 -4.41 8.43
CA ASP A 356 -24.32 -3.43 9.45
C ASP A 356 -23.27 -3.32 10.56
N ASP A 357 -22.37 -4.30 10.65
CA ASP A 357 -21.25 -4.29 11.58
C ASP A 357 -20.19 -3.26 11.17
N LYS A 358 -20.13 -2.17 11.92
CA LYS A 358 -19.16 -1.08 11.70
C LYS A 358 -17.70 -1.47 11.97
N ASN A 359 -17.44 -2.72 12.37
CA ASN A 359 -16.10 -3.26 12.53
C ASN A 359 -15.47 -3.73 11.21
N ILE A 360 -16.28 -3.91 10.18
CA ILE A 360 -15.80 -4.30 8.85
C ILE A 360 -15.52 -3.03 8.03
N VAL A 361 -14.35 -2.99 7.39
CA VAL A 361 -13.96 -2.00 6.39
C VAL A 361 -13.75 -2.74 5.07
N VAL A 362 -14.26 -2.22 3.98
CA VAL A 362 -14.13 -2.84 2.66
C VAL A 362 -13.09 -2.11 1.83
N GLN A 363 -12.09 -2.84 1.29
CA GLN A 363 -11.14 -2.30 0.35
C GLN A 363 -11.57 -2.63 -1.09
N TYR A 364 -11.80 -1.59 -1.87
CA TYR A 364 -12.36 -1.70 -3.23
C TYR A 364 -11.23 -1.70 -4.27
N TRP A 365 -11.07 -2.84 -4.99
CA TRP A 365 -10.01 -2.98 -5.98
C TRP A 365 -10.50 -3.28 -7.40
N THR A 366 -11.66 -3.88 -7.56
CA THR A 366 -12.10 -4.42 -8.85
C THR A 366 -12.09 -3.38 -9.98
N PRO A 367 -11.73 -3.77 -11.22
CA PRO A 367 -11.60 -2.83 -12.35
C PRO A 367 -12.93 -2.29 -12.87
N GLN A 368 -14.02 -2.99 -12.59
CA GLN A 368 -15.38 -2.63 -12.99
C GLN A 368 -16.16 -2.15 -11.78
N ARG A 369 -17.19 -1.32 -12.01
CA ARG A 369 -18.10 -0.91 -10.95
C ARG A 369 -18.72 -2.14 -10.28
N ASP A 370 -18.62 -2.20 -8.96
CA ASP A 370 -19.20 -3.25 -8.12
C ASP A 370 -20.43 -2.70 -7.40
N LYS A 371 -21.61 -3.17 -7.81
CA LYS A 371 -22.88 -2.73 -7.23
C LYS A 371 -23.02 -3.03 -5.73
N ASN A 372 -22.37 -4.09 -5.23
CA ASN A 372 -22.39 -4.41 -3.80
C ASN A 372 -21.55 -3.39 -3.03
N ALA A 373 -20.36 -3.04 -3.54
CA ALA A 373 -19.51 -2.02 -2.97
C ALA A 373 -20.19 -0.64 -3.00
N GLU A 374 -20.81 -0.26 -4.14
CA GLU A 374 -21.60 0.97 -4.25
C GLU A 374 -22.72 1.02 -3.21
N LYS A 375 -23.50 -0.07 -3.08
CA LYS A 375 -24.56 -0.16 -2.08
C LYS A 375 -24.02 -0.05 -0.67
N TYR A 376 -22.91 -0.74 -0.37
CA TYR A 376 -22.30 -0.75 0.95
C TYR A 376 -21.84 0.65 1.40
N VAL A 377 -21.06 1.35 0.57
CA VAL A 377 -20.55 2.68 0.92
C VAL A 377 -21.67 3.73 1.01
N ASN A 378 -22.66 3.63 0.11
CA ASN A 378 -23.80 4.55 0.10
C ASN A 378 -24.80 4.29 1.26
N ALA A 379 -24.76 3.12 1.89
CA ALA A 379 -25.49 2.78 3.12
C ALA A 379 -24.73 3.14 4.40
N GLY A 380 -23.55 3.78 4.30
CA GLY A 380 -22.75 4.21 5.45
C GLY A 380 -21.63 3.25 5.84
N GLY A 381 -21.33 2.26 5.01
CA GLY A 381 -20.17 1.37 5.18
C GLY A 381 -18.85 2.08 4.93
N SER A 382 -17.83 1.79 5.72
CA SER A 382 -16.47 2.37 5.57
C SER A 382 -15.71 1.69 4.44
N MET A 383 -15.10 2.49 3.54
CA MET A 383 -14.42 1.97 2.36
C MET A 383 -13.04 2.62 2.16
N ILE A 384 -12.07 1.79 1.74
CA ILE A 384 -10.77 2.22 1.20
C ILE A 384 -10.82 1.99 -0.31
N MET A 385 -10.34 2.96 -1.09
CA MET A 385 -10.40 2.90 -2.54
C MET A 385 -9.03 2.57 -3.12
N SER A 386 -8.92 1.38 -3.71
CA SER A 386 -7.71 0.85 -4.37
C SER A 386 -8.02 0.41 -5.80
N ASN A 387 -9.00 1.02 -6.44
CA ASN A 387 -9.52 0.53 -7.71
C ASN A 387 -8.42 0.36 -8.77
N HIS A 388 -8.45 -0.78 -9.43
CA HIS A 388 -7.43 -1.30 -10.33
C HIS A 388 -6.96 -0.30 -11.41
N GLN A 389 -7.88 0.49 -12.00
CA GLN A 389 -7.53 1.41 -13.08
C GLN A 389 -6.71 2.63 -12.62
N SER A 390 -6.78 3.00 -11.35
CA SER A 390 -6.14 4.20 -10.80
C SER A 390 -4.96 3.88 -9.89
N PHE A 391 -5.02 2.77 -9.17
CA PHE A 391 -4.14 2.53 -8.05
C PHE A 391 -3.34 1.23 -8.10
N TYR A 392 -3.52 0.36 -9.12
CA TYR A 392 -2.65 -0.80 -9.33
C TYR A 392 -1.35 -0.36 -10.00
N PHE A 393 -0.37 -0.04 -9.19
CA PHE A 393 0.91 0.49 -9.66
C PHE A 393 1.83 -0.57 -10.26
N ASP A 394 1.55 -1.85 -10.04
CA ASP A 394 2.20 -3.00 -10.69
C ASP A 394 1.87 -3.11 -12.19
N MET A 395 0.76 -2.49 -12.62
CA MET A 395 0.34 -2.52 -14.02
C MET A 395 1.20 -1.59 -14.91
N PRO A 396 1.48 -2.01 -16.18
CA PRO A 396 2.24 -1.17 -17.11
C PRO A 396 1.64 0.23 -17.27
N TYR A 397 2.48 1.25 -17.35
CA TYR A 397 2.04 2.63 -17.62
C TYR A 397 1.31 2.77 -18.96
N ALA A 398 1.61 1.90 -19.93
CA ALA A 398 0.86 1.85 -21.18
C ALA A 398 -0.59 1.40 -21.00
N GLN A 399 -0.92 0.72 -19.90
CA GLN A 399 -2.29 0.31 -19.55
C GLN A 399 -2.98 1.36 -18.69
N TYR A 400 -2.34 1.77 -17.61
CA TYR A 400 -2.81 2.80 -16.69
C TYR A 400 -1.70 3.83 -16.47
N CYS A 401 -1.77 4.93 -17.22
CA CYS A 401 -0.77 5.97 -17.16
C CYS A 401 -0.94 6.85 -15.90
N LEU A 402 0.06 7.67 -15.61
CA LEU A 402 0.06 8.57 -14.46
C LEU A 402 -1.23 9.37 -14.29
N LYS A 403 -1.85 9.81 -15.40
CA LYS A 403 -3.09 10.58 -15.37
C LYS A 403 -4.28 9.78 -14.82
N ASN A 404 -4.28 8.44 -14.93
CA ASN A 404 -5.34 7.62 -14.35
C ASN A 404 -5.39 7.73 -12.83
N THR A 405 -4.22 7.77 -12.18
CA THR A 405 -4.12 8.00 -10.73
C THR A 405 -4.58 9.42 -10.37
N TYR A 406 -4.11 10.42 -11.10
CA TYR A 406 -4.41 11.82 -10.80
C TYR A 406 -5.89 12.20 -11.01
N ASP A 407 -6.54 11.65 -12.03
CA ASP A 407 -7.94 11.91 -12.37
C ASP A 407 -8.93 11.13 -11.51
N TYR A 408 -8.45 10.38 -10.51
CA TYR A 408 -9.33 9.63 -9.62
C TYR A 408 -10.28 10.55 -8.86
N ARG A 409 -11.55 10.13 -8.80
CA ARG A 409 -12.62 10.74 -7.97
C ARG A 409 -13.54 9.61 -7.50
N PRO A 410 -13.94 9.57 -6.21
CA PRO A 410 -14.81 8.52 -5.67
C PRO A 410 -16.14 8.38 -6.42
N GLU A 411 -16.70 9.49 -6.87
CA GLU A 411 -17.98 9.54 -7.56
C GLU A 411 -17.96 8.77 -8.91
N LYS A 412 -16.83 8.68 -9.55
CA LYS A 412 -16.65 7.88 -10.79
C LYS A 412 -16.86 6.39 -10.54
N PHE A 413 -16.77 5.95 -9.30
CA PHE A 413 -16.90 4.55 -8.87
C PHE A 413 -18.19 4.30 -8.08
N GLY A 414 -19.20 5.18 -8.22
CA GLY A 414 -20.55 4.98 -7.69
C GLY A 414 -20.75 5.45 -6.25
N VAL A 415 -19.79 6.18 -5.69
CA VAL A 415 -19.97 6.85 -4.41
C VAL A 415 -20.77 8.13 -4.63
N ASN A 416 -21.90 8.28 -3.96
CA ASN A 416 -22.67 9.51 -3.99
C ASN A 416 -21.92 10.63 -3.28
N SER A 417 -22.03 11.86 -3.74
CA SER A 417 -21.24 13.01 -3.21
C SER A 417 -21.44 13.21 -1.69
N GLU A 418 -22.66 13.01 -1.18
CA GLU A 418 -22.97 13.09 0.25
C GLU A 418 -22.35 11.95 1.08
N ASN A 419 -21.94 10.86 0.43
CA ASN A 419 -21.38 9.66 1.03
C ASN A 419 -19.86 9.53 0.86
N VAL A 420 -19.20 10.50 0.22
CA VAL A 420 -17.73 10.55 0.12
C VAL A 420 -17.06 10.52 1.50
N LYS A 421 -17.72 11.00 2.55
CA LYS A 421 -17.29 10.90 3.96
C LYS A 421 -17.11 9.46 4.47
N ASN A 422 -17.74 8.47 3.82
CA ASN A 422 -17.61 7.04 4.14
C ASN A 422 -16.36 6.41 3.49
N VAL A 423 -15.74 7.12 2.55
CA VAL A 423 -14.44 6.76 1.99
C VAL A 423 -13.36 7.23 2.95
N LEU A 424 -12.72 6.29 3.64
CA LEU A 424 -11.62 6.57 4.57
C LEU A 424 -10.44 7.21 3.85
N GLY A 425 -10.18 6.76 2.62
CA GLY A 425 -9.13 7.27 1.76
C GLY A 425 -8.82 6.37 0.58
N ILE A 426 -7.62 6.52 0.06
CA ILE A 426 -7.14 5.83 -1.14
C ILE A 426 -5.81 5.13 -0.87
N GLU A 427 -5.57 4.04 -1.60
CA GLU A 427 -4.33 3.27 -1.49
C GLU A 427 -3.82 2.84 -2.85
N GLY A 428 -2.50 2.90 -3.04
CA GLY A 428 -1.81 2.41 -4.22
C GLY A 428 -1.23 1.01 -3.97
N GLU A 429 -1.47 0.08 -4.89
CA GLU A 429 -1.08 -1.33 -4.77
C GLU A 429 0.18 -1.62 -5.58
N LEU A 430 1.16 -2.26 -4.95
CA LEU A 430 2.39 -2.76 -5.58
C LEU A 430 2.48 -4.28 -5.41
N TRP A 431 1.70 -5.00 -6.26
CA TRP A 431 1.82 -6.44 -6.39
C TRP A 431 3.14 -6.80 -7.05
N THR A 432 3.83 -7.80 -6.52
CA THR A 432 5.23 -8.05 -6.89
C THR A 432 5.47 -9.29 -7.74
N GLU A 433 4.44 -9.89 -8.34
CA GLU A 433 4.59 -11.03 -9.25
C GLU A 433 5.63 -10.74 -10.33
N TRP A 434 5.65 -9.51 -10.81
CA TRP A 434 6.53 -9.05 -11.88
C TRP A 434 7.44 -7.89 -11.47
N ILE A 435 7.58 -7.66 -10.15
CA ILE A 435 8.47 -6.63 -9.57
C ILE A 435 9.50 -7.34 -8.66
N PRO A 436 10.56 -7.92 -9.23
CA PRO A 436 11.48 -8.76 -8.47
C PRO A 436 12.58 -7.98 -7.73
N ASP A 437 12.73 -6.69 -8.00
CA ASP A 437 13.83 -5.88 -7.49
C ASP A 437 13.46 -4.41 -7.28
N ARG A 438 14.32 -3.72 -6.53
CA ARG A 438 14.24 -2.29 -6.24
C ARG A 438 14.12 -1.42 -7.49
N THR A 439 14.89 -1.73 -8.54
CA THR A 439 14.94 -0.91 -9.76
C THR A 439 13.55 -0.83 -10.40
N LYS A 440 12.86 -1.96 -10.44
CA LYS A 440 11.51 -2.03 -10.97
C LYS A 440 10.48 -1.50 -9.99
N LEU A 441 10.63 -1.77 -8.68
CA LEU A 441 9.76 -1.23 -7.65
C LEU A 441 9.71 0.30 -7.70
N ASP A 442 10.86 0.94 -7.72
CA ASP A 442 10.95 2.41 -7.80
C ASP A 442 10.27 2.95 -9.06
N MET A 443 10.51 2.32 -10.21
CA MET A 443 9.94 2.76 -11.48
C MET A 443 8.42 2.60 -11.51
N MET A 444 7.88 1.55 -10.93
CA MET A 444 6.44 1.32 -10.88
C MET A 444 5.76 2.25 -9.85
N ALA A 445 6.42 2.51 -8.73
CA ALA A 445 5.96 3.41 -7.68
C ALA A 445 6.02 4.88 -8.11
N PHE A 446 7.13 5.34 -8.71
CA PHE A 446 7.32 6.73 -9.08
C PHE A 446 7.21 6.95 -10.60
N PRO A 447 6.47 7.99 -11.01
CA PRO A 447 5.88 9.10 -10.23
C PRO A 447 4.46 8.87 -9.70
N ARG A 448 3.87 7.67 -9.78
CA ARG A 448 2.47 7.43 -9.34
C ARG A 448 2.23 7.76 -7.87
N ILE A 449 3.21 7.52 -6.98
CA ILE A 449 3.13 7.92 -5.57
C ILE A 449 2.97 9.43 -5.43
N LEU A 450 3.61 10.24 -6.28
CA LEU A 450 3.43 11.70 -6.25
C LEU A 450 1.98 12.09 -6.58
N ALA A 451 1.38 11.45 -7.58
CA ALA A 451 -0.01 11.67 -7.94
C ALA A 451 -0.98 11.17 -6.86
N LEU A 452 -0.73 9.98 -6.31
CA LEU A 452 -1.49 9.44 -5.18
C LEU A 452 -1.46 10.39 -3.99
N SER A 453 -0.27 10.84 -3.61
CA SER A 453 -0.06 11.79 -2.51
C SER A 453 -0.91 13.05 -2.69
N GLU A 454 -0.85 13.67 -3.86
CA GLU A 454 -1.59 14.90 -4.10
C GLU A 454 -3.11 14.69 -4.10
N VAL A 455 -3.60 13.63 -4.74
CA VAL A 455 -5.04 13.30 -4.75
C VAL A 455 -5.56 12.93 -3.36
N ALA A 456 -4.72 12.29 -2.54
CA ALA A 456 -5.07 11.89 -1.18
C ALA A 456 -5.02 13.03 -0.17
N TRP A 457 -4.08 13.96 -0.36
CA TRP A 457 -3.82 15.05 0.56
C TRP A 457 -4.60 16.33 0.25
N SER A 458 -4.55 16.77 -1.01
CA SER A 458 -4.99 18.11 -1.40
C SER A 458 -6.51 18.21 -1.58
N PRO A 459 -7.14 19.37 -1.28
CA PRO A 459 -8.52 19.61 -1.63
C PRO A 459 -8.74 19.43 -3.14
N GLU A 460 -9.86 18.86 -3.53
CA GLU A 460 -10.17 18.59 -4.94
C GLU A 460 -10.15 19.84 -5.82
N SER A 461 -10.58 20.99 -5.26
CA SER A 461 -10.55 22.28 -5.93
C SER A 461 -9.15 22.76 -6.34
N ASN A 462 -8.10 22.24 -5.70
CA ASN A 462 -6.70 22.61 -5.95
C ASN A 462 -6.02 21.68 -6.97
N LEU A 463 -6.68 20.59 -7.36
CA LEU A 463 -6.09 19.59 -8.26
C LEU A 463 -6.12 20.09 -9.71
N ASP A 464 -4.93 20.30 -10.27
CA ASP A 464 -4.69 20.65 -11.66
C ASP A 464 -3.55 19.82 -12.23
N TYR A 465 -3.85 18.99 -13.23
CA TYR A 465 -2.87 18.02 -13.77
C TYR A 465 -1.70 18.69 -14.50
N ASP A 466 -1.92 19.82 -15.16
CA ASP A 466 -0.84 20.51 -15.88
C ASP A 466 0.10 21.21 -14.90
N SER A 467 -0.45 21.83 -13.85
CA SER A 467 0.32 22.34 -12.71
C SER A 467 1.08 21.23 -11.99
N PHE A 468 0.44 20.08 -11.75
CA PHE A 468 1.09 18.92 -11.15
C PHE A 468 2.31 18.46 -11.95
N LYS A 469 2.20 18.37 -13.28
CA LYS A 469 3.35 17.98 -14.13
C LYS A 469 4.53 18.93 -14.00
N MET A 470 4.28 20.24 -13.98
CA MET A 470 5.35 21.23 -13.81
C MET A 470 6.07 21.04 -12.47
N ARG A 471 5.30 20.84 -11.38
CA ARG A 471 5.87 20.60 -10.04
C ARG A 471 6.59 19.24 -9.94
N MET A 472 6.09 18.24 -10.64
CA MET A 472 6.74 16.92 -10.76
C MET A 472 8.11 17.04 -11.45
N ASP A 473 8.24 17.88 -12.48
CA ASP A 473 9.53 18.14 -13.14
C ASP A 473 10.55 18.74 -12.18
N ASP A 474 10.09 19.57 -11.24
CA ASP A 474 10.91 20.13 -10.17
C ASP A 474 11.34 19.10 -9.11
N GLU A 475 10.59 18.03 -8.91
CA GLU A 475 10.94 16.93 -7.99
C GLU A 475 11.95 15.94 -8.58
N LYS A 476 12.00 15.77 -9.91
CA LYS A 476 12.87 14.77 -10.57
C LYS A 476 14.35 14.86 -10.18
N PRO A 477 14.98 16.04 -10.09
CA PRO A 477 16.37 16.14 -9.60
C PRO A 477 16.56 15.62 -8.17
N VAL A 478 15.55 15.79 -7.30
CA VAL A 478 15.58 15.26 -5.93
C VAL A 478 15.49 13.74 -5.97
N LEU A 479 14.58 13.17 -6.78
CA LEU A 479 14.47 11.72 -6.97
C LEU A 479 15.78 11.12 -7.50
N ASP A 480 16.43 11.77 -8.46
CA ASP A 480 17.76 11.38 -8.98
C ASP A 480 18.81 11.37 -7.85
N LYS A 481 18.85 12.42 -7.02
CA LYS A 481 19.79 12.54 -5.89
C LYS A 481 19.57 11.46 -4.83
N LEU A 482 18.32 11.09 -4.59
CA LEU A 482 17.94 10.01 -3.67
C LEU A 482 18.13 8.61 -4.26
N GLY A 483 18.56 8.51 -5.52
CA GLY A 483 18.77 7.24 -6.21
C GLY A 483 17.46 6.49 -6.51
N ILE A 484 16.35 7.19 -6.63
CA ILE A 484 15.05 6.61 -6.98
C ILE A 484 14.93 6.46 -8.50
N ASN A 485 14.74 5.24 -8.96
CA ASN A 485 14.61 4.95 -10.39
C ASN A 485 13.19 5.21 -10.89
N TYR A 486 12.73 6.46 -10.88
CA TYR A 486 11.39 6.82 -11.37
C TYR A 486 11.20 6.59 -12.89
N ALA A 487 9.96 6.38 -13.32
CA ALA A 487 9.59 6.31 -14.73
C ALA A 487 9.60 7.71 -15.37
N VAL A 488 10.41 7.89 -16.42
CA VAL A 488 10.45 9.15 -17.19
C VAL A 488 9.12 9.41 -17.92
N ASP A 489 8.88 10.64 -18.36
CA ASP A 489 7.60 11.06 -18.96
C ASP A 489 7.15 10.20 -20.15
N LYS A 490 8.08 9.79 -21.00
CA LYS A 490 7.79 8.89 -22.13
C LYS A 490 7.29 7.52 -21.71
N VAL A 491 7.65 7.08 -20.51
CA VAL A 491 7.19 5.81 -19.91
C VAL A 491 5.93 6.03 -19.11
N SER A 492 5.92 7.00 -18.18
CA SER A 492 4.78 7.25 -17.27
C SER A 492 3.55 7.86 -17.96
N MET A 493 3.75 8.57 -19.07
CA MET A 493 2.72 9.22 -19.88
C MET A 493 2.86 8.84 -21.37
N PRO A 494 2.83 7.54 -21.73
CA PRO A 494 3.14 7.10 -23.09
C PRO A 494 2.10 7.63 -24.09
N LYS A 495 2.61 8.19 -25.20
CA LYS A 495 1.79 8.72 -26.31
C LYS A 495 1.69 7.71 -27.46
N GLY A 496 0.58 7.76 -28.19
CA GLY A 496 0.38 6.94 -29.40
C GLY A 496 -0.12 5.52 -29.14
N LEU A 497 -1.16 5.13 -29.88
CA LEU A 497 -1.80 3.81 -29.73
C LEU A 497 -0.87 2.64 -30.08
N PHE A 498 -0.03 2.79 -31.10
CA PHE A 498 0.94 1.75 -31.50
C PHE A 498 1.98 1.50 -30.41
N HIS A 499 2.52 2.56 -29.79
CA HIS A 499 3.50 2.43 -28.72
C HIS A 499 2.88 1.72 -27.50
N LYS A 500 1.70 2.20 -27.05
CA LYS A 500 0.95 1.55 -25.97
C LYS A 500 0.62 0.10 -26.29
N GLY A 501 0.17 -0.18 -27.51
CA GLY A 501 -0.12 -1.54 -27.97
C GLY A 501 1.09 -2.46 -27.93
N LYS A 502 2.28 -1.97 -28.33
CA LYS A 502 3.53 -2.72 -28.25
C LYS A 502 3.87 -3.11 -26.82
N ILE A 503 3.81 -2.16 -25.88
CA ILE A 503 4.12 -2.42 -24.47
C ILE A 503 3.14 -3.43 -23.87
N ARG A 504 1.82 -3.23 -24.04
CA ARG A 504 0.78 -4.15 -23.55
C ARG A 504 0.96 -5.57 -24.11
N LYS A 505 1.24 -5.68 -25.40
CA LYS A 505 1.49 -6.97 -26.06
C LYS A 505 2.74 -7.67 -25.53
N ASN A 506 3.81 -6.92 -25.23
CA ASN A 506 5.02 -7.50 -24.64
C ASN A 506 4.77 -7.94 -23.21
N PHE A 507 4.09 -7.14 -22.39
CA PHE A 507 3.71 -7.50 -21.03
C PHE A 507 2.92 -8.80 -21.00
N SER A 508 1.86 -8.92 -21.83
CA SER A 508 1.04 -10.13 -21.92
C SER A 508 1.74 -11.33 -22.55
N LYS A 509 2.85 -11.13 -23.28
CA LYS A 509 3.67 -12.20 -23.87
C LYS A 509 4.91 -12.57 -23.06
N GLY A 510 5.07 -11.99 -21.87
CA GLY A 510 6.11 -12.34 -20.94
C GLY A 510 7.37 -11.49 -21.02
N ASN A 511 7.30 -10.27 -21.53
CA ASN A 511 8.37 -9.28 -21.38
C ASN A 511 7.88 -8.11 -20.49
N THR A 512 7.88 -8.33 -19.18
CA THR A 512 7.51 -7.32 -18.18
C THR A 512 8.62 -6.28 -17.95
N TYR A 513 9.81 -6.51 -18.46
CA TYR A 513 10.95 -5.58 -18.34
C TYR A 513 11.07 -4.57 -19.48
N LEU A 514 10.22 -4.65 -20.50
CA LEU A 514 10.32 -3.71 -21.64
C LEU A 514 10.25 -2.24 -21.21
N GLU A 515 9.37 -1.90 -20.26
CA GLU A 515 9.28 -0.51 -19.77
C GLU A 515 10.53 -0.10 -18.99
N VAL A 516 11.16 -1.02 -18.25
CA VAL A 516 12.44 -0.77 -17.55
C VAL A 516 13.56 -0.52 -18.54
N GLU A 517 13.63 -1.31 -19.60
CA GLU A 517 14.62 -1.13 -20.68
C GLU A 517 14.44 0.20 -21.40
N LEU A 518 13.19 0.55 -21.73
CA LEU A 518 12.85 1.85 -22.34
C LEU A 518 13.18 3.02 -21.40
N ASN A 519 12.91 2.88 -20.10
CA ASN A 519 13.23 3.90 -19.11
C ASN A 519 14.73 4.17 -19.04
N LYS A 520 15.53 3.10 -19.04
CA LYS A 520 16.99 3.16 -19.09
C LYS A 520 17.50 3.85 -20.36
N GLU A 521 16.94 3.46 -21.51
CA GLU A 521 17.28 4.05 -22.80
C GLU A 521 16.97 5.55 -22.85
N TYR A 522 15.79 5.95 -22.39
CA TYR A 522 15.39 7.36 -22.38
C TYR A 522 16.24 8.19 -21.41
N LYS A 523 16.52 7.69 -20.20
CA LYS A 523 17.44 8.35 -19.25
C LYS A 523 18.84 8.53 -19.83
N SER A 524 19.38 7.54 -20.55
CA SER A 524 20.70 7.64 -21.19
C SER A 524 20.77 8.71 -22.30
N LYS A 525 19.62 9.08 -22.87
CA LYS A 525 19.48 10.17 -23.86
C LYS A 525 19.20 11.53 -23.22
N GLY A 526 19.28 11.64 -21.87
CA GLY A 526 19.02 12.87 -21.13
C GLY A 526 17.53 13.22 -20.98
N GLU A 527 16.63 12.27 -21.24
CA GLU A 527 15.19 12.46 -21.05
C GLU A 527 14.79 12.19 -19.58
N ARG A 528 13.95 13.04 -19.05
CA ARG A 528 13.48 12.96 -17.67
C ARG A 528 11.98 12.78 -17.58
#